data_be065255378163be703930c30de7b3b3
#
_entry.id   be065255378163be703930c30de7b3b3
#
_cell.length_a   1.000
_cell.length_b   1.000
_cell.length_c   1.000
_cell.angle_alpha   90.00
_cell.angle_beta   90.00
_cell.angle_gamma   90.00
#
_symmetry.space_group_name_H-M   'P 1'
#
loop_
_entity.id
_entity.type
_entity.pdbx_description
1 polymer ?
#
loop_
_entity_poly.entity_id
_entity_poly.type
_entity_poly.pdbx_seq_one_letter_code
_entity_poly.pdbx_strand_id
1 'polypeptide(L)'
;MTDIGTPWIAFDSSAPGTPAELLDRIRDKTADTWVTVEPMPAPAGGGRFRHKPADSPYSATMSPYAADEEPHVLLYLVFPKGARFSERVGPLPDVAQLDDDGRDDATLRVPLATPSGEVAALAIGLLRGCSGTDLGSSWRAGIGDTTIPRQSTTFG
;
A
#
# COMPACT_ATOMS: atom_id res chain seq x y z
N MET A 1 13.38 7.10 1.32
CA MET A 1 12.65 7.95 0.42
C MET A 1 11.88 7.16 -0.60
N THR A 2 10.68 7.56 -0.87
CA THR A 2 9.80 6.81 -1.74
C THR A 2 9.85 7.36 -3.15
N ASP A 3 9.87 6.47 -4.13
CA ASP A 3 9.93 6.84 -5.54
C ASP A 3 8.53 7.09 -6.07
N ILE A 4 7.99 8.26 -5.77
CA ILE A 4 6.65 8.61 -6.18
C ILE A 4 6.69 9.65 -7.28
N GLY A 5 6.09 9.33 -8.43
CA GLY A 5 6.06 10.23 -9.57
C GLY A 5 5.05 11.36 -9.45
N THR A 6 4.02 11.17 -8.62
CA THR A 6 3.06 12.21 -8.33
C THR A 6 3.25 12.64 -6.89
N PRO A 7 2.91 13.88 -6.57
CA PRO A 7 2.98 14.30 -5.18
C PRO A 7 2.10 13.41 -4.30
N TRP A 8 2.50 13.26 -3.06
CA TRP A 8 1.66 12.57 -2.11
C TRP A 8 0.37 13.34 -1.92
N ILE A 9 -0.75 12.64 -1.88
CA ILE A 9 -2.07 13.23 -1.68
C ILE A 9 -2.62 12.71 -0.38
N ALA A 10 -2.92 13.60 0.54
CA ALA A 10 -3.50 13.23 1.82
C ALA A 10 -4.97 12.87 1.64
N PHE A 11 -5.44 11.88 2.40
CA PHE A 11 -6.84 11.51 2.38
C PHE A 11 -7.22 10.88 3.71
N ASP A 12 -8.52 10.76 3.94
CA ASP A 12 -9.04 10.10 5.14
C ASP A 12 -9.28 8.64 4.82
N SER A 13 -8.75 7.76 5.62
CA SER A 13 -8.82 6.32 5.35
C SER A 13 -10.24 5.76 5.43
N SER A 14 -11.17 6.48 6.03
CA SER A 14 -12.58 6.03 6.04
C SER A 14 -13.26 6.35 4.71
N ALA A 15 -12.63 7.16 3.86
CA ALA A 15 -13.17 7.51 2.56
C ALA A 15 -12.04 7.37 1.53
N PRO A 16 -11.71 6.13 1.12
CA PRO A 16 -10.54 5.89 0.26
C PRO A 16 -10.77 6.19 -1.21
N GLY A 17 -11.42 7.31 -1.51
CA GLY A 17 -11.64 7.71 -2.89
C GLY A 17 -10.36 8.12 -3.59
N THR A 18 -9.42 8.75 -2.87
CA THR A 18 -8.17 9.20 -3.48
C THR A 18 -7.33 8.04 -4.03
N PRO A 19 -7.01 7.01 -3.24
CA PRO A 19 -6.25 5.89 -3.81
C PRO A 19 -7.05 5.14 -4.88
N ALA A 20 -8.38 5.08 -4.76
CA ALA A 20 -9.20 4.45 -5.78
C ALA A 20 -9.10 5.18 -7.10
N GLU A 21 -9.15 6.51 -7.08
CA GLU A 21 -9.00 7.32 -8.28
C GLU A 21 -7.63 7.13 -8.90
N LEU A 22 -6.59 7.10 -8.08
CA LEU A 22 -5.24 6.90 -8.58
C LEU A 22 -5.11 5.53 -9.23
N LEU A 23 -5.69 4.51 -8.63
CA LEU A 23 -5.65 3.17 -9.21
C LEU A 23 -6.39 3.13 -10.55
N ASP A 24 -7.53 3.83 -10.64
CA ASP A 24 -8.25 3.91 -11.90
C ASP A 24 -7.40 4.52 -13.02
N ARG A 25 -6.56 5.48 -12.68
CA ARG A 25 -5.70 6.14 -13.67
C ARG A 25 -4.66 5.19 -14.25
N ILE A 26 -4.28 4.17 -13.51
CA ILE A 26 -3.21 3.28 -13.96
C ILE A 26 -3.68 1.87 -14.29
N ARG A 27 -4.99 1.62 -14.23
CA ARG A 27 -5.49 0.26 -14.44
C ARG A 27 -5.13 -0.37 -15.78
N ASP A 28 -5.04 0.45 -16.80
CA ASP A 28 -4.71 -0.03 -18.12
C ASP A 28 -3.21 0.08 -18.43
N LYS A 29 -2.42 0.46 -17.43
CA LYS A 29 -0.99 0.56 -17.63
C LYS A 29 -0.34 -0.79 -17.42
N THR A 30 0.95 -0.85 -17.69
CA THR A 30 1.70 -2.07 -17.47
C THR A 30 2.02 -2.22 -15.99
N ALA A 31 2.58 -3.37 -15.64
CA ALA A 31 2.96 -3.67 -14.28
C ALA A 31 4.04 -2.74 -13.70
N ASP A 32 4.53 -1.82 -14.51
CA ASP A 32 5.57 -0.90 -14.06
C ASP A 32 5.04 0.29 -13.28
N THR A 33 3.72 0.36 -13.09
CA THR A 33 3.10 1.48 -12.39
C THR A 33 2.30 0.96 -11.22
N TRP A 34 2.34 1.69 -10.11
CA TRP A 34 1.64 1.26 -8.89
C TRP A 34 1.14 2.45 -8.10
N VAL A 35 0.18 2.18 -7.21
CA VAL A 35 -0.29 3.17 -6.23
C VAL A 35 0.18 2.72 -4.86
N THR A 36 0.80 3.61 -4.11
CA THR A 36 1.22 3.32 -2.74
C THR A 36 0.33 4.10 -1.79
N VAL A 37 -0.13 3.44 -0.72
CA VAL A 37 -0.87 4.09 0.35
C VAL A 37 -0.18 3.78 1.67
N GLU A 38 -0.17 4.75 2.56
CA GLU A 38 0.43 4.55 3.87
C GLU A 38 -0.15 5.53 4.87
N PRO A 39 -0.18 5.18 6.16
CA PRO A 39 -0.58 6.13 7.18
C PRO A 39 0.40 7.28 7.19
N MET A 40 -0.09 8.48 7.41
CA MET A 40 0.81 9.61 7.53
C MET A 40 1.59 9.49 8.82
N PRO A 41 2.89 9.80 8.78
CA PRO A 41 3.68 9.74 10.01
C PRO A 41 3.09 10.67 11.06
N ALA A 42 3.18 10.27 12.31
CA ALA A 42 2.73 11.12 13.38
C ALA A 42 3.50 12.43 13.35
N PRO A 43 2.84 13.53 13.70
CA PRO A 43 3.55 14.81 13.80
C PRO A 43 4.73 14.64 14.72
N ALA A 44 5.74 15.41 14.47
CA ALA A 44 6.94 15.33 15.25
C ALA A 44 6.78 15.84 16.67
N GLY A 45 5.66 15.81 17.24
CA GLY A 45 5.36 16.42 18.50
C GLY A 45 6.54 16.41 19.45
N GLY A 46 7.01 17.53 19.84
CA GLY A 46 8.14 17.60 20.72
C GLY A 46 9.41 17.03 20.16
N GLY A 47 9.40 16.65 18.93
CA GLY A 47 10.53 15.96 18.40
C GLY A 47 11.62 16.86 17.95
N ARG A 48 12.18 17.64 18.84
CA ARG A 48 13.24 18.52 18.45
C ARG A 48 14.44 17.78 17.90
N PHE A 49 14.51 16.51 18.11
CA PHE A 49 15.58 15.74 17.53
C PHE A 49 15.21 15.21 16.16
N ARG A 50 14.00 15.47 15.70
CA ARG A 50 13.61 14.94 14.48
C ARG A 50 14.09 15.77 13.41
N HIS A 51 14.76 15.26 12.48
CA HIS A 51 15.29 15.97 11.34
C HIS A 51 14.33 15.89 10.17
N LYS A 52 13.58 14.86 10.11
CA LYS A 52 12.57 14.66 9.09
C LYS A 52 11.61 13.62 9.60
N PRO A 53 10.39 13.60 9.09
CA PRO A 53 9.44 12.57 9.47
C PRO A 53 9.99 11.23 9.00
N ALA A 54 9.90 10.25 9.84
CA ALA A 54 10.25 8.90 9.43
C ALA A 54 9.18 8.38 8.49
N ASP A 55 9.56 7.53 7.53
CA ASP A 55 8.58 6.87 6.71
C ASP A 55 7.79 5.92 7.59
N SER A 56 6.52 5.73 7.25
CA SER A 56 5.68 4.81 7.99
C SER A 56 6.21 3.39 7.81
N PRO A 57 6.23 2.58 8.87
CA PRO A 57 6.58 1.17 8.73
C PRO A 57 5.46 0.36 8.08
N TYR A 58 4.32 0.98 7.84
CA TYR A 58 3.18 0.33 7.18
C TYR A 58 2.97 0.93 5.81
N SER A 59 2.90 0.10 4.79
CA SER A 59 2.55 0.59 3.46
C SER A 59 1.90 -0.52 2.65
N ALA A 60 1.08 -0.13 1.69
CA ALA A 60 0.49 -1.06 0.74
C ALA A 60 0.70 -0.51 -0.65
N THR A 61 1.11 -1.37 -1.56
CA THR A 61 1.31 -1.02 -2.96
C THR A 61 0.33 -1.83 -3.79
N MET A 62 -0.36 -1.16 -4.70
CA MET A 62 -1.35 -1.79 -5.57
C MET A 62 -0.85 -1.67 -7.00
N SER A 63 -0.56 -2.80 -7.64
CA SER A 63 0.01 -2.82 -8.98
C SER A 63 -0.90 -3.59 -9.92
N PRO A 64 -1.47 -2.95 -10.94
CA PRO A 64 -2.31 -3.67 -11.90
C PRO A 64 -1.46 -4.44 -12.90
N TYR A 65 -1.87 -5.67 -13.17
CA TYR A 65 -1.23 -6.53 -14.14
C TYR A 65 -2.26 -6.88 -15.21
N ALA A 66 -2.63 -5.87 -16.01
CA ALA A 66 -3.71 -6.02 -16.97
C ALA A 66 -3.35 -6.94 -18.13
N ALA A 67 -2.08 -7.04 -18.46
CA ALA A 67 -1.63 -7.84 -19.59
C ALA A 67 -1.22 -9.27 -19.22
N ASP A 68 -1.40 -9.64 -17.95
CA ASP A 68 -1.04 -10.98 -17.51
C ASP A 68 -2.06 -12.00 -17.99
N GLU A 69 -1.69 -13.29 -18.00
CA GLU A 69 -2.61 -14.35 -18.39
C GLU A 69 -3.84 -14.37 -17.51
N GLU A 70 -3.65 -14.10 -16.23
CA GLU A 70 -4.75 -13.93 -15.29
C GLU A 70 -4.68 -12.50 -14.78
N PRO A 71 -5.37 -11.57 -15.44
CA PRO A 71 -5.28 -10.16 -15.04
C PRO A 71 -5.67 -9.99 -13.59
N HIS A 72 -4.84 -9.27 -12.86
CA HIS A 72 -5.04 -9.08 -11.41
C HIS A 72 -4.43 -7.78 -10.96
N VAL A 73 -4.76 -7.39 -9.73
CA VAL A 73 -4.06 -6.33 -9.02
C VAL A 73 -3.25 -6.99 -7.93
N LEU A 74 -1.96 -6.73 -7.92
CA LEU A 74 -1.07 -7.28 -6.90
C LEU A 74 -1.05 -6.32 -5.73
N LEU A 75 -1.28 -6.83 -4.53
CA LEU A 75 -1.18 -6.05 -3.30
C LEU A 75 0.08 -6.48 -2.58
N TYR A 76 0.98 -5.54 -2.36
CA TYR A 76 2.19 -5.81 -1.59
C TYR A 76 2.12 -4.98 -0.31
N LEU A 77 2.09 -5.67 0.82
CA LEU A 77 1.93 -5.06 2.13
C LEU A 77 3.22 -5.17 2.91
N VAL A 78 3.61 -4.08 3.55
CA VAL A 78 4.79 -4.04 4.42
C VAL A 78 4.36 -3.60 5.80
N PHE A 79 4.87 -4.26 6.82
CA PHE A 79 4.51 -4.00 8.20
C PHE A 79 5.66 -4.43 9.11
N PRO A 80 5.67 -3.98 10.37
CA PRO A 80 6.75 -4.35 11.27
C PRO A 80 6.79 -5.85 11.51
N LYS A 81 7.99 -6.38 11.62
CA LYS A 81 8.19 -7.81 11.82
C LYS A 81 7.50 -8.30 13.07
N GLY A 82 6.95 -9.49 13.01
CA GLY A 82 6.25 -10.09 14.13
C GLY A 82 5.57 -11.38 13.71
N ALA A 83 4.31 -11.54 14.08
CA ALA A 83 3.53 -12.70 13.67
C ALA A 83 3.34 -12.68 12.15
N ARG A 84 3.04 -13.85 11.58
CA ARG A 84 2.77 -13.93 10.15
C ARG A 84 1.54 -13.13 9.81
N PHE A 85 1.50 -12.64 8.58
CA PHE A 85 0.38 -11.84 8.10
C PHE A 85 -0.97 -12.52 8.37
N SER A 86 -1.09 -13.80 8.01
CA SER A 86 -2.35 -14.52 8.17
C SER A 86 -2.79 -14.63 9.63
N GLU A 87 -1.84 -14.65 10.53
CA GLU A 87 -2.15 -14.70 11.97
C GLU A 87 -2.64 -13.36 12.48
N ARG A 88 -2.24 -12.28 11.82
CA ARG A 88 -2.62 -10.94 12.25
C ARG A 88 -3.99 -10.52 11.73
N VAL A 89 -4.30 -10.90 10.50
CA VAL A 89 -5.51 -10.40 9.85
C VAL A 89 -6.67 -11.39 9.87
N GLY A 90 -6.40 -12.66 10.16
CA GLY A 90 -7.46 -13.67 10.16
C GLY A 90 -7.97 -13.99 8.77
N PRO A 91 -9.22 -14.42 8.64
CA PRO A 91 -9.77 -14.84 7.36
C PRO A 91 -9.78 -13.70 6.34
N LEU A 92 -9.45 -14.02 5.10
CA LEU A 92 -9.46 -13.06 4.01
C LEU A 92 -10.76 -13.16 3.23
N PRO A 93 -11.19 -12.08 2.56
CA PRO A 93 -12.35 -12.19 1.68
C PRO A 93 -12.03 -13.12 0.50
N ASP A 94 -13.07 -13.73 -0.05
CA ASP A 94 -12.91 -14.70 -1.12
C ASP A 94 -12.21 -14.13 -2.35
N VAL A 95 -12.33 -12.84 -2.56
CA VAL A 95 -11.73 -12.19 -3.71
C VAL A 95 -10.21 -12.17 -3.64
N ALA A 96 -9.65 -12.25 -2.43
CA ALA A 96 -8.21 -12.12 -2.23
C ALA A 96 -7.53 -13.48 -2.18
N GLN A 97 -6.42 -13.61 -2.91
CA GLN A 97 -5.60 -14.80 -2.89
C GLN A 97 -4.26 -14.45 -2.26
N LEU A 98 -3.91 -15.13 -1.19
CA LEU A 98 -2.64 -14.90 -0.50
C LEU A 98 -1.55 -15.70 -1.20
N ASP A 99 -0.55 -15.00 -1.72
CA ASP A 99 0.56 -15.65 -2.41
C ASP A 99 1.79 -15.79 -1.52
N ASP A 100 1.99 -14.85 -0.61
CA ASP A 100 3.15 -14.89 0.28
C ASP A 100 2.71 -14.40 1.66
N ASP A 101 2.91 -15.26 2.66
CA ASP A 101 2.48 -15.02 4.04
C ASP A 101 3.70 -14.81 4.92
N GLY A 102 4.23 -13.61 4.91
CA GLY A 102 5.45 -13.30 5.63
C GLY A 102 5.21 -12.72 7.00
N ARG A 103 6.31 -12.42 7.67
CA ARG A 103 6.28 -11.87 9.02
C ARG A 103 6.47 -10.36 9.05
N ASP A 104 6.92 -9.78 7.97
CA ASP A 104 7.07 -8.33 7.83
C ASP A 104 6.58 -7.85 6.46
N ASP A 105 6.10 -8.74 5.62
CA ASP A 105 5.45 -8.37 4.37
C ASP A 105 4.52 -9.49 3.93
N ALA A 106 3.66 -9.17 2.98
CA ALA A 106 2.76 -10.16 2.41
C ALA A 106 2.38 -9.74 1.00
N THR A 107 2.09 -10.71 0.16
CA THR A 107 1.68 -10.47 -1.22
C THR A 107 0.36 -11.17 -1.47
N LEU A 108 -0.58 -10.42 -2.02
CA LEU A 108 -1.90 -10.94 -2.36
C LEU A 108 -2.26 -10.53 -3.77
N ARG A 109 -3.21 -11.25 -4.37
CA ARG A 109 -3.77 -10.88 -5.67
C ARG A 109 -5.28 -10.80 -5.57
N VAL A 110 -5.86 -9.83 -6.27
CA VAL A 110 -7.31 -9.75 -6.45
C VAL A 110 -7.56 -9.63 -7.94
N PRO A 111 -8.71 -10.11 -8.44
CA PRO A 111 -9.01 -10.01 -9.87
C PRO A 111 -8.97 -8.57 -10.35
N LEU A 112 -8.49 -8.36 -11.56
CA LEU A 112 -8.40 -7.01 -12.11
C LEU A 112 -9.76 -6.32 -12.15
N ALA A 113 -10.83 -7.09 -12.31
CA ALA A 113 -12.17 -6.53 -12.37
C ALA A 113 -12.68 -6.00 -11.03
N THR A 114 -11.96 -6.25 -9.94
CA THR A 114 -12.37 -5.75 -8.63
C THR A 114 -12.37 -4.22 -8.66
N PRO A 115 -13.45 -3.57 -8.24
CA PRO A 115 -13.49 -2.10 -8.27
C PRO A 115 -12.37 -1.49 -7.46
N SER A 116 -11.81 -0.40 -7.94
CA SER A 116 -10.67 0.25 -7.30
C SER A 116 -10.96 0.65 -5.86
N GLY A 117 -12.18 1.08 -5.58
CA GLY A 117 -12.56 1.43 -4.20
C GLY A 117 -12.48 0.23 -3.26
N GLU A 118 -12.85 -0.95 -3.75
CA GLU A 118 -12.77 -2.17 -2.94
C GLU A 118 -11.32 -2.59 -2.74
N VAL A 119 -10.51 -2.46 -3.77
CA VAL A 119 -9.08 -2.79 -3.65
C VAL A 119 -8.41 -1.88 -2.63
N ALA A 120 -8.68 -0.59 -2.72
CA ALA A 120 -8.09 0.37 -1.78
C ALA A 120 -8.56 0.12 -0.35
N ALA A 121 -9.86 -0.13 -0.17
CA ALA A 121 -10.40 -0.41 1.16
C ALA A 121 -9.80 -1.69 1.73
N LEU A 122 -9.61 -2.71 0.90
CA LEU A 122 -9.00 -3.95 1.33
C LEU A 122 -7.56 -3.73 1.79
N ALA A 123 -6.78 -3.00 0.99
CA ALA A 123 -5.38 -2.74 1.33
C ALA A 123 -5.27 -2.02 2.68
N ILE A 124 -6.08 -0.98 2.87
CA ILE A 124 -6.06 -0.22 4.12
C ILE A 124 -6.51 -1.09 5.28
N GLY A 125 -7.58 -1.86 5.09
CA GLY A 125 -8.10 -2.73 6.13
C GLY A 125 -7.09 -3.79 6.56
N LEU A 126 -6.36 -4.35 5.60
CA LEU A 126 -5.36 -5.36 5.90
C LEU A 126 -4.19 -4.77 6.67
N LEU A 127 -3.75 -3.56 6.31
CA LEU A 127 -2.70 -2.89 7.08
C LEU A 127 -3.14 -2.62 8.50
N ARG A 128 -4.38 -2.21 8.69
CA ARG A 128 -4.90 -2.01 10.03
C ARG A 128 -4.93 -3.31 10.81
N GLY A 129 -5.26 -4.41 10.15
CA GLY A 129 -5.24 -5.72 10.79
C GLY A 129 -3.85 -6.14 11.22
N CYS A 130 -2.82 -5.67 10.52
CA CYS A 130 -1.45 -6.01 10.86
C CYS A 130 -0.92 -5.17 12.02
N SER A 131 -1.61 -4.09 12.36
CA SER A 131 -1.13 -3.18 13.39
C SER A 131 -1.72 -3.55 14.74
N GLY A 132 -0.90 -3.49 15.77
CA GLY A 132 -1.39 -3.66 17.13
C GLY A 132 -1.88 -2.36 17.73
N THR A 133 -1.78 -1.26 16.99
CA THR A 133 -2.21 0.04 17.46
C THR A 133 -3.04 0.71 16.37
N ASP A 134 -3.71 1.79 16.75
CA ASP A 134 -4.52 2.52 15.78
C ASP A 134 -3.59 3.30 14.85
N LEU A 135 -3.75 3.07 13.55
CA LEU A 135 -2.96 3.78 12.54
C LEU A 135 -3.53 5.15 12.20
N GLY A 136 -4.67 5.50 12.78
CA GLY A 136 -5.29 6.78 12.54
C GLY A 136 -6.03 6.85 11.23
N SER A 137 -6.60 8.01 10.96
CA SER A 137 -7.38 8.21 9.73
C SER A 137 -6.65 9.05 8.69
N SER A 138 -5.55 9.67 9.05
CA SER A 138 -4.80 10.49 8.10
C SER A 138 -3.80 9.64 7.36
N TRP A 139 -4.02 9.48 6.07
CA TRP A 139 -3.18 8.65 5.22
C TRP A 139 -2.78 9.45 3.98
N ARG A 140 -1.89 8.90 3.19
CA ARG A 140 -1.49 9.53 1.93
C ARG A 140 -1.32 8.47 0.85
N ALA A 141 -1.47 8.89 -0.39
CA ALA A 141 -1.36 8.01 -1.54
C ALA A 141 -0.59 8.71 -2.65
N GLY A 142 0.07 7.94 -3.48
CA GLY A 142 0.78 8.49 -4.64
C GLY A 142 1.02 7.40 -5.68
N ILE A 143 1.34 7.82 -6.89
CA ILE A 143 1.64 6.91 -8.00
C ILE A 143 3.15 6.87 -8.19
N GLY A 144 3.69 5.65 -8.31
CA GLY A 144 5.08 5.44 -8.66
C GLY A 144 5.18 4.63 -9.93
N ASP A 145 6.34 4.63 -10.57
CA ASP A 145 6.61 3.75 -11.70
C ASP A 145 8.10 3.55 -11.86
N THR A 146 8.47 2.63 -12.73
CA THR A 146 9.86 2.23 -12.88
C THR A 146 10.70 3.27 -13.60
N THR A 147 10.09 4.32 -14.14
CA THR A 147 10.87 5.38 -14.76
C THR A 147 11.44 6.34 -13.73
N ILE A 148 11.02 6.23 -12.47
CA ILE A 148 11.48 7.10 -11.40
C ILE A 148 12.69 6.46 -10.76
N PRO A 149 13.82 7.17 -10.67
CA PRO A 149 15.01 6.60 -10.05
C PRO A 149 14.72 6.16 -8.61
N ARG A 150 15.19 4.98 -8.27
CA ARG A 150 14.96 4.47 -6.93
C ARG A 150 16.16 4.72 -6.11
N GLN A 151 16.05 5.71 -5.27
CA GLN A 151 17.17 6.06 -4.43
C GLN A 151 17.40 5.05 -3.35
N SER A 152 16.33 4.55 -2.81
CA SER A 152 16.48 3.65 -1.69
C SER A 152 17.04 2.32 -2.07
N THR A 153 16.98 2.00 -3.33
CA THR A 153 17.45 0.70 -3.69
C THR A 153 18.91 0.70 -3.85
N THR A 154 19.45 1.84 -3.82
CA THR A 154 20.82 1.83 -3.94
C THR A 154 21.43 1.23 -2.80
N PHE A 155 20.78 1.00 -1.96
CA PHE A 155 21.19 0.44 -0.96
C PHE A 155 20.85 -0.60 -0.90
N GLY A 156 20.78 -0.54 -1.44
CA GLY A 156 20.69 -1.76 -1.41
C GLY A 156 20.58 -1.86 -1.83
#